data_c53eb2451e543d8a00e4ca318662ad7e
#
_entry.id   c53eb2451e543d8a00e4ca318662ad7e
#
_cell.length_a   1.000
_cell.length_b   1.000
_cell.length_c   1.000
_cell.angle_alpha   90.00
_cell.angle_beta   90.00
_cell.angle_gamma   90.00
#
_symmetry.space_group_name_H-M   'P 1'
#
loop_
_entity.id
_entity.type
_entity.pdbx_description
1 polymer ?
#
loop_
_entity_poly.entity_id
_entity_poly.type
_entity_poly.pdbx_seq_one_letter_code
_entity_poly.pdbx_strand_id
1 'polypeptide(L)'
;MTKFIFVTGGVVSSLGKGIAAASLAAVLEARGLKVTMTKMDPYINVDPGTMSPFQHGEVFVTEDGAETDLDLGYYERFLRHSKMTRANNFTSGRIYQTVLAKERRGDYLGGTVQVIPHITDEIKYKIRASGEGYDIAIIEIGGTVGDIESLPFMEAVRQMQVELGRDNAMLMHLTLVPYIASAGESKTKPTQHSVKELRSIGLQPDVLICRSEQPISEDNRQKIALFTNVEARAVILCEDAKSIYQIPRRFYEQNLDDLICERFGINAKEADLSDWDKVIEGLLNAQGEIVVAMVGKYVELPDAYKSVNEALLHAGIHNKTKVKIHYIDAEKLETQSHLMDELKSCDAILVPGGFGERGTVGKMMAIEYARTHNKPFLGICLGMQLAVIEYARNVLGLEANSTEFDRKTANPIIGLITEWFDEKGELQIRSDDSDLGGTMRLGKQEAKLVTSSHLAKIYGANTINERHRHRYEMNNRYIEPLEQAGMKISGYSAKQNLVESVELDGHPWFIAVQYHPEFTSSPRGGHPLFNSFIKAAIDCQK
;
A
#
# COMPACT_ATOMS: atom_id res chain seq x y z
N MET A 1 2.35 -15.42 -25.30
CA MET A 1 1.02 -14.77 -25.05
C MET A 1 0.79 -14.78 -23.55
N THR A 2 0.47 -13.65 -22.96
CA THR A 2 0.20 -13.51 -21.51
C THR A 2 -1.00 -14.37 -21.10
N LYS A 3 -0.87 -15.11 -20.02
CA LYS A 3 -1.95 -15.87 -19.39
C LYS A 3 -2.65 -14.99 -18.35
N PHE A 4 -3.96 -15.05 -18.26
CA PHE A 4 -4.76 -14.21 -17.38
C PHE A 4 -5.45 -15.05 -16.28
N ILE A 5 -5.25 -14.65 -15.03
CA ILE A 5 -5.95 -15.21 -13.88
C ILE A 5 -6.87 -14.11 -13.33
N PHE A 6 -8.17 -14.27 -13.47
CA PHE A 6 -9.15 -13.37 -12.91
C PHE A 6 -9.49 -13.79 -11.48
N VAL A 7 -9.47 -12.85 -10.54
CA VAL A 7 -9.73 -13.11 -9.12
C VAL A 7 -11.00 -12.38 -8.70
N THR A 8 -12.00 -13.13 -8.30
CA THR A 8 -13.27 -12.62 -7.80
C THR A 8 -13.49 -13.06 -6.34
N GLY A 9 -14.39 -12.39 -5.64
CA GLY A 9 -14.77 -12.80 -4.29
C GLY A 9 -16.26 -12.72 -4.07
N GLY A 10 -16.75 -13.53 -3.16
CA GLY A 10 -18.14 -13.56 -2.78
C GLY A 10 -18.33 -13.69 -1.28
N VAL A 11 -19.59 -13.71 -0.86
CA VAL A 11 -20.08 -13.82 0.53
C VAL A 11 -19.96 -12.52 1.32
N VAL A 12 -18.74 -11.97 1.49
CA VAL A 12 -18.49 -10.74 2.26
C VAL A 12 -17.36 -9.90 1.63
N SER A 13 -17.37 -8.61 1.90
CA SER A 13 -16.22 -7.72 1.62
C SER A 13 -15.04 -8.04 2.54
N SER A 14 -13.87 -7.51 2.23
CA SER A 14 -12.64 -7.70 3.03
C SER A 14 -12.25 -9.17 3.25
N LEU A 15 -12.63 -10.05 2.33
CA LEU A 15 -12.35 -11.49 2.40
C LEU A 15 -10.87 -11.81 2.22
N GLY A 16 -10.07 -10.86 1.71
CA GLY A 16 -8.63 -11.03 1.48
C GLY A 16 -8.26 -11.40 0.05
N LYS A 17 -9.05 -10.98 -0.95
CA LYS A 17 -8.75 -11.19 -2.38
C LYS A 17 -7.35 -10.74 -2.77
N GLY A 18 -6.97 -9.49 -2.39
CA GLY A 18 -5.65 -8.93 -2.69
C GLY A 18 -4.51 -9.75 -2.12
N ILE A 19 -4.66 -10.21 -0.88
CA ILE A 19 -3.65 -11.07 -0.22
C ILE A 19 -3.55 -12.43 -0.91
N ALA A 20 -4.68 -13.07 -1.23
CA ALA A 20 -4.69 -14.36 -1.92
C ALA A 20 -4.07 -14.25 -3.33
N ALA A 21 -4.46 -13.21 -4.08
CA ALA A 21 -3.92 -12.92 -5.41
C ALA A 21 -2.40 -12.64 -5.36
N ALA A 22 -1.95 -11.79 -4.41
CA ALA A 22 -0.54 -11.47 -4.23
C ALA A 22 0.28 -12.68 -3.75
N SER A 23 -0.29 -13.52 -2.91
CA SER A 23 0.36 -14.77 -2.46
C SER A 23 0.57 -15.75 -3.61
N LEU A 24 -0.44 -15.91 -4.47
CA LEU A 24 -0.30 -16.70 -5.69
C LEU A 24 0.74 -16.09 -6.63
N ALA A 25 0.71 -14.76 -6.83
CA ALA A 25 1.71 -14.07 -7.64
C ALA A 25 3.13 -14.33 -7.15
N ALA A 26 3.34 -14.30 -5.83
CA ALA A 26 4.64 -14.57 -5.21
C ALA A 26 5.13 -16.00 -5.46
N VAL A 27 4.25 -17.00 -5.40
CA VAL A 27 4.62 -18.40 -5.67
C VAL A 27 4.95 -18.60 -7.15
N LEU A 28 4.17 -18.01 -8.06
CA LEU A 28 4.43 -18.07 -9.50
C LEU A 28 5.72 -17.32 -9.87
N GLU A 29 6.00 -16.17 -9.24
CA GLU A 29 7.28 -15.46 -9.41
C GLU A 29 8.46 -16.31 -8.90
N ALA A 30 8.29 -17.04 -7.79
CA ALA A 30 9.31 -17.96 -7.25
C ALA A 30 9.62 -19.13 -8.19
N ARG A 31 8.74 -19.46 -9.13
CA ARG A 31 8.98 -20.39 -10.24
C ARG A 31 9.77 -19.77 -11.39
N GLY A 32 10.14 -18.51 -11.30
CA GLY A 32 10.87 -17.76 -12.34
C GLY A 32 9.99 -17.16 -13.42
N LEU A 33 8.67 -17.11 -13.22
CA LEU A 33 7.73 -16.47 -14.15
C LEU A 33 7.70 -14.95 -13.94
N LYS A 34 7.48 -14.21 -15.02
CA LYS A 34 7.21 -12.76 -14.97
C LYS A 34 5.72 -12.56 -14.68
N VAL A 35 5.40 -12.11 -13.48
CA VAL A 35 4.02 -11.93 -13.02
C VAL A 35 3.73 -10.47 -12.79
N THR A 36 2.56 -10.01 -13.23
CA THR A 36 2.01 -8.70 -12.87
C THR A 36 0.64 -8.85 -12.24
N MET A 37 0.20 -7.80 -11.54
CA MET A 37 -1.11 -7.75 -10.93
C MET A 37 -1.84 -6.46 -11.30
N THR A 38 -3.16 -6.51 -11.37
CA THR A 38 -4.01 -5.35 -11.67
C THR A 38 -5.24 -5.37 -10.78
N LYS A 39 -5.56 -4.22 -10.22
CA LYS A 39 -6.77 -3.97 -9.43
C LYS A 39 -7.80 -3.25 -10.27
N MET A 40 -9.03 -3.78 -10.27
CA MET A 40 -10.20 -3.15 -10.86
C MET A 40 -11.18 -2.78 -9.76
N ASP A 41 -11.39 -1.48 -9.52
CA ASP A 41 -12.26 -0.97 -8.48
C ASP A 41 -13.61 -0.53 -9.04
N PRO A 42 -14.74 -1.06 -8.53
CA PRO A 42 -16.06 -0.82 -9.12
C PRO A 42 -16.65 0.55 -8.79
N TYR A 43 -16.03 1.36 -7.91
CA TYR A 43 -16.55 2.68 -7.57
C TYR A 43 -16.39 3.72 -8.71
N ILE A 44 -17.19 4.81 -8.62
CA ILE A 44 -17.29 5.85 -9.66
C ILE A 44 -16.24 6.95 -9.51
N ASN A 45 -15.47 6.98 -8.42
CA ASN A 45 -14.34 7.89 -8.31
C ASN A 45 -13.32 7.62 -9.42
N VAL A 46 -12.74 8.68 -9.99
CA VAL A 46 -11.76 8.54 -11.09
C VAL A 46 -10.46 7.90 -10.58
N ASP A 47 -10.06 8.27 -9.37
CA ASP A 47 -8.97 7.68 -8.61
C ASP A 47 -9.22 7.86 -7.10
N PRO A 48 -8.46 7.20 -6.21
CA PRO A 48 -8.64 7.30 -4.77
C PRO A 48 -7.99 8.53 -4.13
N GLY A 49 -7.28 9.38 -4.88
CA GLY A 49 -6.48 10.48 -4.34
C GLY A 49 -7.24 11.49 -3.48
N THR A 50 -8.54 11.68 -3.73
CA THR A 50 -9.42 12.57 -2.97
C THR A 50 -10.34 11.84 -1.99
N MET A 51 -10.25 10.52 -1.90
CA MET A 51 -11.10 9.72 -1.02
C MET A 51 -10.66 9.82 0.43
N SER A 52 -11.63 9.74 1.34
CA SER A 52 -11.35 9.79 2.77
C SER A 52 -10.63 8.52 3.24
N PRO A 53 -9.48 8.61 3.94
CA PRO A 53 -8.83 7.45 4.52
C PRO A 53 -9.71 6.64 5.49
N PHE A 54 -10.72 7.26 6.10
CA PHE A 54 -11.69 6.57 6.95
C PHE A 54 -12.59 5.58 6.20
N GLN A 55 -12.78 5.78 4.89
CA GLN A 55 -13.64 4.91 4.08
C GLN A 55 -12.86 3.89 3.25
N HIS A 56 -11.66 4.27 2.77
CA HIS A 56 -10.90 3.48 1.81
C HIS A 56 -9.51 3.08 2.28
N GLY A 57 -9.11 3.50 3.49
CA GLY A 57 -7.77 3.27 3.98
C GLY A 57 -6.73 4.18 3.32
N GLU A 58 -5.50 3.72 3.27
CA GLU A 58 -4.36 4.43 2.70
C GLU A 58 -4.48 4.63 1.19
N VAL A 59 -4.06 5.79 0.71
CA VAL A 59 -3.78 6.01 -0.72
C VAL A 59 -2.34 5.59 -0.99
N PHE A 60 -2.16 4.49 -1.73
CA PHE A 60 -0.83 4.02 -2.11
C PHE A 60 -0.34 4.77 -3.35
N VAL A 61 0.93 5.16 -3.37
CA VAL A 61 1.53 5.89 -4.49
C VAL A 61 2.53 5.01 -5.22
N THR A 62 2.33 4.84 -6.53
CA THR A 62 3.22 4.07 -7.40
C THR A 62 4.49 4.85 -7.77
N GLU A 63 5.48 4.18 -8.40
CA GLU A 63 6.71 4.87 -8.84
C GLU A 63 6.42 5.97 -9.86
N ASP A 64 5.46 5.78 -10.76
CA ASP A 64 5.04 6.75 -11.78
C ASP A 64 4.05 7.80 -11.26
N GLY A 65 3.86 7.90 -9.93
CA GLY A 65 3.05 8.93 -9.29
C GLY A 65 1.54 8.72 -9.39
N ALA A 66 1.07 7.53 -9.66
CA ALA A 66 -0.36 7.26 -9.57
C ALA A 66 -0.79 7.11 -8.10
N GLU A 67 -1.87 7.78 -7.73
CA GLU A 67 -2.59 7.55 -6.49
C GLU A 67 -3.55 6.38 -6.69
N THR A 68 -3.41 5.33 -5.89
CA THR A 68 -4.06 4.03 -6.11
C THR A 68 -4.64 3.46 -4.83
N ASP A 69 -5.42 2.39 -4.98
CA ASP A 69 -5.93 1.60 -3.85
C ASP A 69 -4.79 0.96 -3.06
N LEU A 70 -5.00 0.76 -1.76
CA LEU A 70 -4.03 0.17 -0.83
C LEU A 70 -3.59 -1.25 -1.21
N ASP A 71 -4.40 -1.98 -1.98
CA ASP A 71 -4.07 -3.34 -2.42
C ASP A 71 -2.80 -3.37 -3.29
N LEU A 72 -2.50 -2.29 -4.03
CA LEU A 72 -1.25 -2.21 -4.80
C LEU A 72 -0.01 -2.28 -3.89
N GLY A 73 -0.12 -1.79 -2.67
CA GLY A 73 0.90 -1.97 -1.66
C GLY A 73 1.15 -3.44 -1.30
N TYR A 74 0.08 -4.26 -1.20
CA TYR A 74 0.24 -5.70 -1.04
C TYR A 74 0.95 -6.32 -2.24
N TYR A 75 0.54 -5.94 -3.47
CA TYR A 75 1.16 -6.49 -4.67
C TYR A 75 2.66 -6.25 -4.69
N GLU A 76 3.12 -5.03 -4.42
CA GLU A 76 4.56 -4.71 -4.40
C GLU A 76 5.32 -5.36 -3.23
N ARG A 77 4.67 -5.60 -2.10
CA ARG A 77 5.28 -6.31 -0.97
C ARG A 77 5.48 -7.80 -1.24
N PHE A 78 4.57 -8.40 -2.02
CA PHE A 78 4.64 -9.83 -2.36
C PHE A 78 5.48 -10.11 -3.61
N LEU A 79 5.47 -9.23 -4.60
CA LEU A 79 6.29 -9.34 -5.81
C LEU A 79 7.66 -8.67 -5.61
N ARG A 80 8.71 -9.29 -6.14
CA ARG A 80 10.08 -8.76 -6.06
C ARG A 80 10.46 -7.97 -7.31
N HIS A 81 10.07 -8.46 -8.47
CA HIS A 81 10.55 -7.98 -9.77
C HIS A 81 9.55 -7.09 -10.50
N SER A 82 8.29 -7.10 -10.08
CA SER A 82 7.24 -6.28 -10.69
C SER A 82 6.89 -5.09 -9.81
N LYS A 83 7.05 -3.89 -10.35
CA LYS A 83 6.58 -2.65 -9.71
C LYS A 83 5.25 -2.25 -10.32
N MET A 84 4.35 -1.79 -9.46
CA MET A 84 3.04 -1.33 -9.90
C MET A 84 3.14 0.09 -10.48
N THR A 85 2.32 0.34 -11.48
CA THR A 85 2.21 1.61 -12.19
C THR A 85 0.74 2.00 -12.32
N ARG A 86 0.49 3.16 -12.90
CA ARG A 86 -0.86 3.62 -13.26
C ARG A 86 -1.68 2.61 -14.09
N ALA A 87 -1.00 1.74 -14.84
CA ALA A 87 -1.66 0.70 -15.61
C ALA A 87 -2.23 -0.44 -14.76
N ASN A 88 -1.77 -0.57 -13.53
CA ASN A 88 -2.13 -1.66 -12.62
C ASN A 88 -3.32 -1.36 -11.71
N ASN A 89 -3.91 -0.15 -11.78
CA ASN A 89 -5.14 0.19 -11.08
C ASN A 89 -6.05 1.05 -11.95
N PHE A 90 -7.29 0.65 -12.10
CA PHE A 90 -8.30 1.49 -12.72
C PHE A 90 -9.69 1.27 -12.11
N THR A 91 -10.47 2.34 -12.09
CA THR A 91 -11.80 2.40 -11.49
C THR A 91 -12.87 2.39 -12.58
N SER A 92 -14.10 2.05 -12.21
CA SER A 92 -15.26 2.27 -13.09
C SER A 92 -15.32 3.72 -13.55
N GLY A 93 -15.14 4.67 -12.64
CA GLY A 93 -15.17 6.11 -12.97
C GLY A 93 -14.19 6.49 -14.09
N ARG A 94 -12.94 6.00 -14.00
CA ARG A 94 -11.94 6.24 -15.05
C ARG A 94 -12.29 5.61 -16.38
N ILE A 95 -12.87 4.40 -16.38
CA ILE A 95 -13.35 3.74 -17.61
C ILE A 95 -14.46 4.56 -18.26
N TYR A 96 -15.49 4.94 -17.50
CA TYR A 96 -16.59 5.75 -17.99
C TYR A 96 -16.12 7.12 -18.50
N GLN A 97 -15.25 7.80 -17.75
CA GLN A 97 -14.67 9.07 -18.16
C GLN A 97 -13.95 8.94 -19.52
N THR A 98 -13.17 7.87 -19.71
CA THR A 98 -12.47 7.62 -20.99
C THR A 98 -13.44 7.42 -22.14
N VAL A 99 -14.48 6.60 -21.96
CA VAL A 99 -15.47 6.30 -23.00
C VAL A 99 -16.31 7.55 -23.33
N LEU A 100 -16.73 8.31 -22.32
CA LEU A 100 -17.47 9.57 -22.53
C LEU A 100 -16.60 10.62 -23.25
N ALA A 101 -15.30 10.71 -22.92
CA ALA A 101 -14.38 11.59 -23.62
C ALA A 101 -14.21 11.20 -25.09
N LYS A 102 -14.13 9.90 -25.40
CA LYS A 102 -14.11 9.38 -26.78
C LYS A 102 -15.41 9.71 -27.53
N GLU A 103 -16.57 9.54 -26.89
CA GLU A 103 -17.88 9.90 -27.47
C GLU A 103 -17.92 11.39 -27.82
N ARG A 104 -17.54 12.28 -26.88
CA ARG A 104 -17.55 13.74 -27.10
C ARG A 104 -16.59 14.18 -28.22
N ARG A 105 -15.51 13.47 -28.47
CA ARG A 105 -14.60 13.71 -29.62
C ARG A 105 -15.13 13.16 -30.95
N GLY A 106 -16.19 12.36 -30.92
CA GLY A 106 -16.75 11.73 -32.13
C GLY A 106 -16.06 10.43 -32.56
N ASP A 107 -15.25 9.81 -31.70
CA ASP A 107 -14.49 8.59 -32.02
C ASP A 107 -15.41 7.41 -32.40
N TYR A 108 -16.68 7.45 -31.99
CA TYR A 108 -17.70 6.43 -32.31
C TYR A 108 -18.57 6.76 -33.56
N LEU A 109 -18.22 7.80 -34.31
CA LEU A 109 -18.85 8.15 -35.60
C LEU A 109 -20.38 8.30 -35.55
N GLY A 110 -20.94 8.78 -34.41
CA GLY A 110 -22.37 8.97 -34.21
C GLY A 110 -23.12 7.69 -33.80
N GLY A 111 -22.43 6.59 -33.57
CA GLY A 111 -23.03 5.35 -33.03
C GLY A 111 -23.59 5.52 -31.64
N THR A 112 -24.59 4.74 -31.26
CA THR A 112 -25.11 4.68 -29.91
C THR A 112 -24.08 4.00 -28.98
N VAL A 113 -23.57 4.73 -27.99
CA VAL A 113 -22.60 4.23 -27.03
C VAL A 113 -23.33 3.54 -25.87
N GLN A 114 -22.97 2.29 -25.57
CA GLN A 114 -23.61 1.43 -24.58
C GLN A 114 -22.57 0.78 -23.66
N VAL A 115 -23.01 0.20 -22.53
CA VAL A 115 -22.10 -0.55 -21.65
C VAL A 115 -21.46 -1.71 -22.41
N ILE A 116 -22.24 -2.47 -23.15
CA ILE A 116 -21.76 -3.48 -24.10
C ILE A 116 -22.00 -2.94 -25.52
N PRO A 117 -20.96 -2.81 -26.36
CA PRO A 117 -19.58 -3.26 -26.13
C PRO A 117 -18.63 -2.17 -25.59
N HIS A 118 -18.99 -0.89 -25.55
CA HIS A 118 -18.01 0.21 -25.46
C HIS A 118 -17.29 0.28 -24.12
N ILE A 119 -18.01 0.11 -22.99
CA ILE A 119 -17.42 0.05 -21.66
C ILE A 119 -16.63 -1.25 -21.50
N THR A 120 -17.22 -2.39 -21.90
CA THR A 120 -16.55 -3.69 -21.79
C THR A 120 -15.28 -3.77 -22.65
N ASP A 121 -15.28 -3.18 -23.84
CA ASP A 121 -14.09 -3.12 -24.70
C ASP A 121 -12.97 -2.26 -24.10
N GLU A 122 -13.29 -1.12 -23.48
CA GLU A 122 -12.32 -0.30 -22.78
C GLU A 122 -11.72 -1.05 -21.58
N ILE A 123 -12.54 -1.78 -20.81
CA ILE A 123 -12.07 -2.64 -19.70
C ILE A 123 -11.12 -3.72 -20.24
N LYS A 124 -11.52 -4.47 -21.27
CA LYS A 124 -10.69 -5.51 -21.89
C LYS A 124 -9.38 -4.95 -22.44
N TYR A 125 -9.41 -3.77 -23.04
CA TYR A 125 -8.22 -3.07 -23.51
C TYR A 125 -7.24 -2.79 -22.37
N LYS A 126 -7.73 -2.23 -21.26
CA LYS A 126 -6.91 -1.94 -20.06
C LYS A 126 -6.30 -3.21 -19.45
N ILE A 127 -7.10 -4.28 -19.34
CA ILE A 127 -6.61 -5.57 -18.84
C ILE A 127 -5.49 -6.12 -19.71
N ARG A 128 -5.66 -6.11 -21.04
CA ARG A 128 -4.62 -6.60 -21.96
C ARG A 128 -3.35 -5.76 -21.88
N ALA A 129 -3.50 -4.44 -21.83
CA ALA A 129 -2.37 -3.50 -21.74
C ALA A 129 -1.57 -3.71 -20.44
N SER A 130 -2.23 -3.95 -19.32
CA SER A 130 -1.54 -4.18 -18.03
C SER A 130 -0.77 -5.50 -17.98
N GLY A 131 -1.13 -6.47 -18.81
CA GLY A 131 -0.46 -7.77 -18.89
C GLY A 131 0.65 -7.85 -19.94
N GLU A 132 0.87 -6.80 -20.74
CA GLU A 132 1.83 -6.84 -21.84
C GLU A 132 3.26 -7.04 -21.34
N GLY A 133 3.97 -8.01 -21.92
CA GLY A 133 5.37 -8.33 -21.55
C GLY A 133 5.53 -9.27 -20.34
N TYR A 134 4.41 -9.73 -19.74
CA TYR A 134 4.41 -10.69 -18.65
C TYR A 134 3.96 -12.08 -19.10
N ASP A 135 4.41 -13.11 -18.37
CA ASP A 135 3.97 -14.49 -18.59
C ASP A 135 2.55 -14.68 -18.05
N ILE A 136 2.30 -14.15 -16.85
CA ILE A 136 1.00 -14.20 -16.16
C ILE A 136 0.61 -12.81 -15.67
N ALA A 137 -0.66 -12.44 -15.92
CA ALA A 137 -1.32 -11.27 -15.36
C ALA A 137 -2.46 -11.72 -14.43
N ILE A 138 -2.41 -11.34 -13.16
CA ILE A 138 -3.46 -11.61 -12.17
C ILE A 138 -4.31 -10.35 -12.04
N ILE A 139 -5.60 -10.47 -12.33
CA ILE A 139 -6.54 -9.37 -12.38
C ILE A 139 -7.54 -9.52 -11.22
N GLU A 140 -7.40 -8.69 -10.20
CA GLU A 140 -8.32 -8.66 -9.07
C GLU A 140 -9.51 -7.76 -9.34
N ILE A 141 -10.71 -8.34 -9.23
CA ILE A 141 -11.98 -7.61 -9.34
C ILE A 141 -12.44 -7.19 -7.95
N GLY A 142 -12.52 -5.88 -7.71
CA GLY A 142 -13.06 -5.29 -6.50
C GLY A 142 -14.55 -5.57 -6.33
N GLY A 143 -15.07 -5.36 -5.12
CA GLY A 143 -16.45 -5.65 -4.77
C GLY A 143 -16.73 -7.13 -4.52
N THR A 144 -18.01 -7.46 -4.37
CA THR A 144 -18.51 -8.82 -4.12
C THR A 144 -19.32 -9.26 -5.33
N VAL A 145 -19.24 -10.53 -5.69
CA VAL A 145 -20.08 -11.09 -6.77
C VAL A 145 -21.55 -10.91 -6.42
N GLY A 146 -22.30 -10.31 -7.35
CA GLY A 146 -23.70 -9.91 -7.14
C GLY A 146 -23.89 -8.40 -6.97
N ASP A 147 -22.82 -7.64 -6.66
CA ASP A 147 -22.89 -6.18 -6.58
C ASP A 147 -23.09 -5.57 -7.97
N ILE A 148 -24.02 -4.62 -8.08
CA ILE A 148 -24.37 -3.96 -9.35
C ILE A 148 -23.14 -3.25 -9.96
N GLU A 149 -22.34 -2.62 -9.12
CA GLU A 149 -21.19 -1.82 -9.52
C GLU A 149 -20.13 -2.65 -10.27
N SER A 150 -19.98 -3.93 -9.93
CA SER A 150 -18.98 -4.81 -10.54
C SER A 150 -19.44 -5.52 -11.80
N LEU A 151 -20.73 -5.45 -12.16
CA LEU A 151 -21.27 -6.17 -13.32
C LEU A 151 -20.56 -5.86 -14.65
N PRO A 152 -20.21 -4.61 -15.00
CA PRO A 152 -19.46 -4.35 -16.24
C PRO A 152 -18.09 -5.03 -16.28
N PHE A 153 -17.40 -5.13 -15.13
CA PHE A 153 -16.14 -5.85 -15.02
C PHE A 153 -16.34 -7.36 -15.19
N MET A 154 -17.36 -7.93 -14.54
CA MET A 154 -17.66 -9.35 -14.66
C MET A 154 -18.03 -9.73 -16.09
N GLU A 155 -18.82 -8.89 -16.79
CA GLU A 155 -19.16 -9.09 -18.18
C GLU A 155 -17.92 -9.03 -19.10
N ALA A 156 -17.01 -8.06 -18.87
CA ALA A 156 -15.75 -7.98 -19.62
C ALA A 156 -14.88 -9.24 -19.39
N VAL A 157 -14.80 -9.75 -18.16
CA VAL A 157 -14.10 -11.01 -17.83
C VAL A 157 -14.73 -12.20 -18.55
N ARG A 158 -16.06 -12.30 -18.54
CA ARG A 158 -16.79 -13.36 -19.27
C ARG A 158 -16.46 -13.34 -20.76
N GLN A 159 -16.45 -12.16 -21.39
CA GLN A 159 -16.07 -12.01 -22.79
C GLN A 159 -14.61 -12.41 -23.01
N MET A 160 -13.69 -11.96 -22.15
CA MET A 160 -12.27 -12.32 -22.27
C MET A 160 -12.02 -13.83 -22.12
N GLN A 161 -12.74 -14.53 -21.24
CA GLN A 161 -12.62 -15.99 -21.15
C GLN A 161 -13.00 -16.70 -22.46
N VAL A 162 -14.03 -16.20 -23.15
CA VAL A 162 -14.45 -16.71 -24.46
C VAL A 162 -13.42 -16.39 -25.54
N GLU A 163 -12.93 -15.14 -25.58
CA GLU A 163 -11.97 -14.66 -26.59
C GLU A 163 -10.60 -15.32 -26.45
N LEU A 164 -10.11 -15.52 -25.22
CA LEU A 164 -8.79 -16.07 -24.95
C LEU A 164 -8.76 -17.60 -24.93
N GLY A 165 -9.89 -18.21 -24.63
CA GLY A 165 -10.02 -19.65 -24.44
C GLY A 165 -9.42 -20.11 -23.11
N ARG A 166 -9.74 -21.37 -22.77
CA ARG A 166 -9.40 -21.99 -21.48
C ARG A 166 -7.90 -22.12 -21.22
N ASP A 167 -7.07 -22.15 -22.25
CA ASP A 167 -5.63 -22.29 -22.15
C ASP A 167 -4.93 -20.96 -21.82
N ASN A 168 -5.64 -19.83 -21.88
CA ASN A 168 -5.07 -18.50 -21.68
C ASN A 168 -5.82 -17.67 -20.64
N ALA A 169 -6.95 -18.14 -20.14
CA ALA A 169 -7.75 -17.45 -19.12
C ALA A 169 -8.29 -18.43 -18.09
N MET A 170 -8.18 -18.06 -16.82
CA MET A 170 -8.62 -18.85 -15.66
C MET A 170 -9.36 -17.94 -14.69
N LEU A 171 -10.33 -18.49 -13.98
CA LEU A 171 -11.07 -17.78 -12.92
C LEU A 171 -10.82 -18.43 -11.57
N MET A 172 -10.27 -17.67 -10.65
CA MET A 172 -10.12 -18.00 -9.24
C MET A 172 -11.17 -17.25 -8.43
N HIS A 173 -11.93 -17.95 -7.61
CA HIS A 173 -12.99 -17.35 -6.79
C HIS A 173 -12.72 -17.57 -5.31
N LEU A 174 -12.64 -16.50 -4.55
CA LEU A 174 -12.44 -16.53 -3.10
C LEU A 174 -13.78 -16.52 -2.39
N THR A 175 -13.96 -17.45 -1.44
CA THR A 175 -15.21 -17.61 -0.66
C THR A 175 -14.92 -17.78 0.82
N LEU A 176 -15.96 -17.66 1.64
CA LEU A 176 -15.92 -17.90 3.08
C LEU A 176 -16.65 -19.22 3.42
N VAL A 177 -16.00 -20.03 4.24
CA VAL A 177 -16.60 -21.21 4.88
C VAL A 177 -16.66 -20.92 6.38
N PRO A 178 -17.75 -20.30 6.88
CA PRO A 178 -17.84 -19.90 8.28
C PRO A 178 -17.97 -21.12 9.19
N TYR A 179 -17.35 -21.03 10.36
CA TYR A 179 -17.55 -21.96 11.45
C TYR A 179 -18.67 -21.45 12.36
N ILE A 180 -19.68 -22.26 12.60
CA ILE A 180 -20.81 -21.93 13.49
C ILE A 180 -20.56 -22.57 14.86
N ALA A 181 -20.06 -21.80 15.80
CA ALA A 181 -19.67 -22.28 17.13
C ALA A 181 -20.81 -23.02 17.86
N SER A 182 -22.05 -22.51 17.77
CA SER A 182 -23.22 -23.13 18.37
C SER A 182 -23.61 -24.50 17.76
N ALA A 183 -23.20 -24.76 16.51
CA ALA A 183 -23.46 -26.02 15.81
C ALA A 183 -22.21 -26.93 15.80
N GLY A 184 -21.02 -26.41 16.18
CA GLY A 184 -19.77 -27.15 16.18
C GLY A 184 -19.28 -27.58 14.80
N GLU A 185 -19.69 -26.88 13.72
CA GLU A 185 -19.38 -27.29 12.36
C GLU A 185 -19.16 -26.12 11.37
N SER A 186 -18.36 -26.39 10.34
CA SER A 186 -18.17 -25.46 9.21
C SER A 186 -19.32 -25.60 8.20
N LYS A 187 -19.82 -24.47 7.70
CA LYS A 187 -20.93 -24.41 6.75
C LYS A 187 -20.49 -24.12 5.33
N THR A 188 -20.70 -25.06 4.43
CA THR A 188 -20.34 -24.93 3.00
C THR A 188 -21.38 -24.20 2.14
N LYS A 189 -22.58 -23.93 2.68
CA LYS A 189 -23.67 -23.27 1.94
C LYS A 189 -23.31 -21.87 1.43
N PRO A 190 -22.65 -20.97 2.18
CA PRO A 190 -22.27 -19.65 1.67
C PRO A 190 -21.39 -19.74 0.42
N THR A 191 -20.41 -20.64 0.40
CA THR A 191 -19.57 -20.94 -0.78
C THR A 191 -20.41 -21.41 -1.96
N GLN A 192 -21.34 -22.34 -1.76
CA GLN A 192 -22.21 -22.85 -2.82
C GLN A 192 -23.08 -21.73 -3.41
N HIS A 193 -23.64 -20.85 -2.58
CA HIS A 193 -24.45 -19.72 -3.03
C HIS A 193 -23.61 -18.69 -3.79
N SER A 194 -22.41 -18.38 -3.32
CA SER A 194 -21.51 -17.45 -4.00
C SER A 194 -21.13 -17.94 -5.41
N VAL A 195 -20.79 -19.22 -5.55
CA VAL A 195 -20.52 -19.82 -6.87
C VAL A 195 -21.77 -19.88 -7.74
N LYS A 196 -22.96 -20.12 -7.14
CA LYS A 196 -24.23 -20.07 -7.90
C LYS A 196 -24.46 -18.68 -8.48
N GLU A 197 -24.24 -17.61 -7.69
CA GLU A 197 -24.34 -16.22 -8.15
C GLU A 197 -23.37 -15.93 -9.29
N LEU A 198 -22.10 -16.33 -9.13
CA LEU A 198 -21.07 -16.19 -10.17
C LEU A 198 -21.50 -16.90 -11.49
N ARG A 199 -22.06 -18.09 -11.37
CA ARG A 199 -22.57 -18.86 -12.53
C ARG A 199 -23.78 -18.22 -13.18
N SER A 200 -24.61 -17.47 -12.46
CA SER A 200 -25.75 -16.73 -13.03
C SER A 200 -25.30 -15.61 -13.99
N ILE A 201 -24.08 -15.11 -13.81
CA ILE A 201 -23.42 -14.13 -14.70
C ILE A 201 -22.75 -14.84 -15.89
N GLY A 202 -22.69 -16.17 -15.92
CA GLY A 202 -22.06 -16.96 -16.97
C GLY A 202 -20.57 -17.25 -16.72
N LEU A 203 -20.11 -17.14 -15.47
CA LEU A 203 -18.74 -17.41 -15.06
C LEU A 203 -18.67 -18.68 -14.22
N GLN A 204 -17.78 -19.62 -14.57
CA GLN A 204 -17.50 -20.84 -13.81
C GLN A 204 -16.06 -20.73 -13.24
N PRO A 205 -15.89 -20.83 -11.91
CA PRO A 205 -14.54 -20.83 -11.34
C PRO A 205 -13.78 -22.12 -11.69
N ASP A 206 -12.51 -21.95 -12.02
CA ASP A 206 -11.55 -23.07 -12.20
C ASP A 206 -10.91 -23.45 -10.86
N VAL A 207 -10.72 -22.46 -9.98
CA VAL A 207 -10.14 -22.63 -8.63
C VAL A 207 -11.02 -21.92 -7.60
N LEU A 208 -11.21 -22.57 -6.46
CA LEU A 208 -11.84 -21.97 -5.27
C LEU A 208 -10.81 -21.83 -4.16
N ILE A 209 -10.72 -20.62 -3.60
CA ILE A 209 -9.97 -20.38 -2.35
C ILE A 209 -11.02 -20.27 -1.23
N CYS A 210 -11.03 -21.25 -0.33
CA CYS A 210 -11.98 -21.33 0.77
C CYS A 210 -11.35 -20.81 2.06
N ARG A 211 -11.60 -19.55 2.39
CA ARG A 211 -11.16 -18.96 3.66
C ARG A 211 -12.01 -19.51 4.81
N SER A 212 -11.38 -19.82 5.95
CA SER A 212 -12.04 -20.32 7.14
C SER A 212 -11.24 -19.98 8.40
N GLU A 213 -11.93 -19.85 9.54
CA GLU A 213 -11.30 -19.69 10.85
C GLU A 213 -10.77 -21.04 11.39
N GLN A 214 -11.40 -22.12 11.03
CA GLN A 214 -11.08 -23.47 11.47
C GLN A 214 -10.74 -24.39 10.29
N PRO A 215 -9.97 -25.46 10.50
CA PRO A 215 -9.69 -26.45 9.48
C PRO A 215 -10.96 -27.01 8.84
N ILE A 216 -10.97 -27.07 7.51
CA ILE A 216 -12.06 -27.67 6.74
C ILE A 216 -11.74 -29.14 6.52
N SER A 217 -12.66 -30.05 6.87
CA SER A 217 -12.49 -31.49 6.65
C SER A 217 -12.46 -31.84 5.16
N GLU A 218 -11.81 -32.97 4.82
CA GLU A 218 -11.77 -33.47 3.44
C GLU A 218 -13.17 -33.76 2.90
N ASP A 219 -14.10 -34.26 3.74
CA ASP A 219 -15.51 -34.45 3.34
C ASP A 219 -16.19 -33.16 2.93
N ASN A 220 -15.94 -32.05 3.65
CA ASN A 220 -16.43 -30.74 3.29
C ASN A 220 -15.77 -30.20 2.01
N ARG A 221 -14.48 -30.47 1.80
CA ARG A 221 -13.78 -30.14 0.56
C ARG A 221 -14.40 -30.85 -0.64
N GLN A 222 -14.62 -32.16 -0.54
CA GLN A 222 -15.29 -32.96 -1.58
C GLN A 222 -16.72 -32.48 -1.84
N LYS A 223 -17.46 -32.14 -0.78
CA LYS A 223 -18.79 -31.56 -0.88
C LYS A 223 -18.80 -30.21 -1.61
N ILE A 224 -17.86 -29.31 -1.28
CA ILE A 224 -17.68 -28.04 -2.00
C ILE A 224 -17.40 -28.32 -3.47
N ALA A 225 -16.43 -29.17 -3.78
CA ALA A 225 -16.06 -29.55 -5.14
C ALA A 225 -17.27 -30.02 -5.97
N LEU A 226 -18.04 -30.94 -5.42
CA LEU A 226 -19.22 -31.50 -6.07
C LEU A 226 -20.29 -30.42 -6.37
N PHE A 227 -20.66 -29.59 -5.37
CA PHE A 227 -21.73 -28.59 -5.52
C PHE A 227 -21.33 -27.39 -6.37
N THR A 228 -20.04 -27.11 -6.49
CA THR A 228 -19.54 -25.96 -7.25
C THR A 228 -19.03 -26.34 -8.63
N ASN A 229 -18.99 -27.63 -8.96
CA ASN A 229 -18.44 -28.18 -10.21
C ASN A 229 -16.98 -27.75 -10.43
N VAL A 230 -16.18 -27.84 -9.37
CA VAL A 230 -14.74 -27.59 -9.38
C VAL A 230 -14.02 -28.88 -8.99
N GLU A 231 -12.87 -29.17 -9.59
CA GLU A 231 -12.08 -30.34 -9.19
C GLU A 231 -11.68 -30.25 -7.71
N ALA A 232 -11.70 -31.35 -6.97
CA ALA A 232 -11.36 -31.35 -5.55
C ALA A 232 -9.96 -30.80 -5.27
N ARG A 233 -8.98 -31.09 -6.14
CA ARG A 233 -7.62 -30.56 -6.04
C ARG A 233 -7.54 -29.03 -6.26
N ALA A 234 -8.56 -28.44 -6.90
CA ALA A 234 -8.66 -27.02 -7.15
C ALA A 234 -9.50 -26.27 -6.09
N VAL A 235 -9.97 -26.96 -5.06
CA VAL A 235 -10.56 -26.39 -3.85
C VAL A 235 -9.44 -26.22 -2.83
N ILE A 236 -8.88 -25.04 -2.75
CA ILE A 236 -7.75 -24.68 -1.89
C ILE A 236 -8.27 -24.18 -0.55
N LEU A 237 -7.81 -24.79 0.53
CA LEU A 237 -8.20 -24.42 1.88
C LEU A 237 -7.26 -23.34 2.43
N CYS A 238 -7.81 -22.23 2.88
CA CYS A 238 -7.05 -21.10 3.38
C CYS A 238 -7.57 -20.70 4.77
N GLU A 239 -7.02 -21.37 5.80
CA GLU A 239 -7.29 -21.02 7.19
C GLU A 239 -6.71 -19.66 7.52
N ASP A 240 -7.32 -18.96 8.48
CA ASP A 240 -6.78 -17.70 9.00
C ASP A 240 -5.35 -17.93 9.55
N ALA A 241 -4.44 -17.08 9.11
CA ALA A 241 -3.02 -17.18 9.44
C ALA A 241 -2.62 -16.11 10.46
N LYS A 242 -1.62 -16.41 11.29
CA LYS A 242 -1.02 -15.43 12.21
C LYS A 242 -0.35 -14.27 11.46
N SER A 243 0.09 -14.51 10.23
CA SER A 243 0.65 -13.50 9.33
C SER A 243 0.27 -13.84 7.89
N ILE A 244 -0.06 -12.79 7.12
CA ILE A 244 -0.36 -12.92 5.68
C ILE A 244 0.83 -13.50 4.89
N TYR A 245 2.05 -13.34 5.40
CA TYR A 245 3.27 -13.85 4.77
C TYR A 245 3.43 -15.38 4.85
N GLN A 246 2.55 -16.08 5.58
CA GLN A 246 2.47 -17.54 5.58
C GLN A 246 1.65 -18.10 4.39
N ILE A 247 0.82 -17.27 3.75
CA ILE A 247 -0.11 -17.74 2.71
C ILE A 247 0.62 -18.28 1.46
N PRO A 248 1.72 -17.67 0.94
CA PRO A 248 2.45 -18.25 -0.19
C PRO A 248 2.85 -19.70 0.05
N ARG A 249 3.42 -20.01 1.23
CA ARG A 249 3.81 -21.37 1.60
C ARG A 249 2.61 -22.34 1.61
N ARG A 250 1.47 -21.90 2.16
CA ARG A 250 0.25 -22.71 2.21
C ARG A 250 -0.32 -23.02 0.82
N PHE A 251 -0.21 -22.10 -0.13
CA PHE A 251 -0.65 -22.33 -1.50
C PHE A 251 0.28 -23.30 -2.23
N TYR A 252 1.58 -23.15 -2.03
CA TYR A 252 2.57 -24.09 -2.55
C TYR A 252 2.35 -25.51 -2.02
N GLU A 253 2.15 -25.69 -0.72
CA GLU A 253 1.91 -27.00 -0.08
C GLU A 253 0.64 -27.71 -0.58
N GLN A 254 -0.31 -26.96 -1.16
CA GLN A 254 -1.50 -27.50 -1.80
C GLN A 254 -1.36 -27.63 -3.33
N ASN A 255 -0.16 -27.43 -3.88
CA ASN A 255 0.17 -27.55 -5.31
C ASN A 255 -0.67 -26.62 -6.21
N LEU A 256 -1.06 -25.43 -5.70
CA LEU A 256 -1.85 -24.47 -6.49
C LEU A 256 -1.09 -23.95 -7.69
N ASP A 257 0.19 -23.71 -7.55
CA ASP A 257 1.09 -23.25 -8.62
C ASP A 257 1.29 -24.33 -9.70
N ASP A 258 1.41 -25.61 -9.33
CA ASP A 258 1.46 -26.73 -10.28
C ASP A 258 0.16 -26.85 -11.07
N LEU A 259 -0.98 -26.76 -10.39
CA LEU A 259 -2.30 -26.77 -11.03
C LEU A 259 -2.44 -25.66 -12.09
N ILE A 260 -1.95 -24.45 -11.77
CA ILE A 260 -1.99 -23.31 -12.71
C ILE A 260 -1.04 -23.52 -13.87
N CYS A 261 0.19 -23.97 -13.61
CA CYS A 261 1.16 -24.27 -14.66
C CYS A 261 0.67 -25.38 -15.61
N GLU A 262 0.11 -26.46 -15.06
CA GLU A 262 -0.53 -27.54 -15.82
C GLU A 262 -1.66 -27.00 -16.71
N ARG A 263 -2.54 -26.19 -16.12
CA ARG A 263 -3.70 -25.62 -16.80
C ARG A 263 -3.34 -24.71 -17.98
N PHE A 264 -2.27 -23.94 -17.85
CA PHE A 264 -1.78 -23.03 -18.87
C PHE A 264 -0.74 -23.65 -19.82
N GLY A 265 -0.34 -24.89 -19.57
CA GLY A 265 0.72 -25.56 -20.36
C GLY A 265 2.09 -24.87 -20.18
N ILE A 266 2.36 -24.32 -19.00
CA ILE A 266 3.61 -23.63 -18.68
C ILE A 266 4.59 -24.62 -18.06
N ASN A 267 5.77 -24.76 -18.68
CA ASN A 267 6.88 -25.51 -18.09
C ASN A 267 7.77 -24.54 -17.29
N ALA A 268 7.58 -24.47 -15.98
CA ALA A 268 8.33 -23.63 -15.05
C ALA A 268 9.14 -24.48 -14.06
N LYS A 269 10.13 -23.85 -13.42
CA LYS A 269 10.89 -24.48 -12.33
C LYS A 269 9.99 -24.75 -11.13
N GLU A 270 10.44 -25.59 -10.22
CA GLU A 270 9.87 -25.67 -8.89
C GLU A 270 10.05 -24.32 -8.14
N ALA A 271 9.08 -23.95 -7.31
CA ALA A 271 9.12 -22.66 -6.62
C ALA A 271 10.16 -22.65 -5.49
N ASP A 272 11.07 -21.69 -5.51
CA ASP A 272 11.98 -21.43 -4.40
C ASP A 272 11.38 -20.40 -3.44
N LEU A 273 10.85 -20.88 -2.32
CA LEU A 273 10.26 -20.04 -1.27
C LEU A 273 11.19 -19.80 -0.08
N SER A 274 12.50 -20.06 -0.22
CA SER A 274 13.48 -19.90 0.85
C SER A 274 13.50 -18.49 1.46
N ASP A 275 13.25 -17.47 0.67
CA ASP A 275 13.13 -16.08 1.15
C ASP A 275 11.89 -15.85 2.01
N TRP A 276 10.77 -16.49 1.66
CA TRP A 276 9.54 -16.45 2.45
C TRP A 276 9.71 -17.22 3.78
N ASP A 277 10.43 -18.31 3.77
CA ASP A 277 10.75 -19.08 4.98
C ASP A 277 11.56 -18.24 5.97
N LYS A 278 12.54 -17.43 5.49
CA LYS A 278 13.28 -16.47 6.34
C LYS A 278 12.38 -15.40 6.95
N VAL A 279 11.41 -14.89 6.18
CA VAL A 279 10.41 -13.92 6.69
C VAL A 279 9.58 -14.56 7.81
N ILE A 280 9.09 -15.78 7.60
CA ILE A 280 8.29 -16.52 8.58
C ILE A 280 9.14 -16.82 9.83
N GLU A 281 10.38 -17.25 9.65
CA GLU A 281 11.32 -17.49 10.74
C GLU A 281 11.56 -16.23 11.58
N GLY A 282 11.79 -15.08 10.93
CA GLY A 282 11.97 -13.79 11.60
C GLY A 282 10.75 -13.36 12.43
N LEU A 283 9.55 -13.66 11.92
CA LEU A 283 8.30 -13.39 12.64
C LEU A 283 8.09 -14.29 13.87
N LEU A 284 8.42 -15.58 13.74
CA LEU A 284 8.17 -16.57 14.79
C LEU A 284 9.22 -16.54 15.91
N ASN A 285 10.46 -16.16 15.59
CA ASN A 285 11.62 -16.21 16.48
C ASN A 285 12.02 -14.82 17.00
N ALA A 286 11.10 -13.88 17.11
CA ALA A 286 11.35 -12.56 17.71
C ALA A 286 11.80 -12.72 19.19
N GLN A 287 12.94 -12.08 19.55
CA GLN A 287 13.60 -12.26 20.86
C GLN A 287 13.29 -11.13 21.85
N GLY A 288 12.55 -10.11 21.45
CA GLY A 288 12.21 -8.95 22.26
C GLY A 288 10.96 -8.28 21.76
N GLU A 289 10.56 -7.21 22.43
CA GLU A 289 9.42 -6.40 22.04
C GLU A 289 9.77 -4.91 22.16
N ILE A 290 9.40 -4.14 21.14
CA ILE A 290 9.52 -2.68 21.08
C ILE A 290 8.13 -2.10 20.89
N VAL A 291 7.82 -1.05 21.64
CA VAL A 291 6.57 -0.29 21.51
C VAL A 291 6.85 1.03 20.81
N VAL A 292 6.28 1.21 19.62
CA VAL A 292 6.37 2.46 18.86
C VAL A 292 5.07 3.24 19.04
N ALA A 293 5.16 4.45 19.58
CA ALA A 293 4.04 5.40 19.57
C ALA A 293 3.85 5.94 18.16
N MET A 294 2.72 5.65 17.52
CA MET A 294 2.31 6.28 16.27
C MET A 294 1.33 7.41 16.56
N VAL A 295 1.81 8.66 16.49
CA VAL A 295 1.01 9.84 16.81
C VAL A 295 0.37 10.37 15.53
N GLY A 296 -0.88 10.00 15.30
CA GLY A 296 -1.63 10.25 14.08
C GLY A 296 -3.03 10.79 14.32
N LYS A 297 -3.75 11.06 13.23
CA LYS A 297 -5.15 11.54 13.29
C LYS A 297 -6.19 10.54 12.76
N TYR A 298 -5.74 9.40 12.22
CA TYR A 298 -6.60 8.33 11.71
C TYR A 298 -6.39 7.01 12.48
N VAL A 299 -6.12 7.14 13.77
CA VAL A 299 -5.69 6.01 14.63
C VAL A 299 -6.79 4.98 14.89
N GLU A 300 -8.06 5.34 14.68
CA GLU A 300 -9.20 4.42 14.80
C GLU A 300 -9.31 3.47 13.59
N LEU A 301 -8.60 3.75 12.49
CA LEU A 301 -8.57 2.92 11.29
C LEU A 301 -7.11 2.55 10.94
N PRO A 302 -6.62 1.38 11.36
CA PRO A 302 -5.24 0.94 11.08
C PRO A 302 -4.87 0.92 9.59
N ASP A 303 -5.84 0.67 8.71
CA ASP A 303 -5.62 0.64 7.26
C ASP A 303 -5.30 2.04 6.66
N ALA A 304 -5.57 3.13 7.39
CA ALA A 304 -5.13 4.48 6.99
C ALA A 304 -3.60 4.65 7.03
N TYR A 305 -2.91 3.79 7.79
CA TYR A 305 -1.44 3.76 7.93
C TYR A 305 -0.85 2.41 7.52
N LYS A 306 -1.48 1.74 6.55
CA LYS A 306 -1.15 0.34 6.22
C LYS A 306 0.31 0.14 5.87
N SER A 307 0.87 0.96 4.99
CA SER A 307 2.29 0.82 4.58
C SER A 307 3.26 1.14 5.71
N VAL A 308 2.94 2.10 6.60
CA VAL A 308 3.76 2.39 7.79
C VAL A 308 3.74 1.20 8.76
N ASN A 309 2.56 0.62 9.00
CA ASN A 309 2.40 -0.56 9.85
C ASN A 309 3.21 -1.76 9.33
N GLU A 310 3.12 -2.00 8.01
CA GLU A 310 3.90 -3.06 7.37
C GLU A 310 5.42 -2.76 7.42
N ALA A 311 5.85 -1.51 7.19
CA ALA A 311 7.26 -1.14 7.26
C ALA A 311 7.85 -1.35 8.67
N LEU A 312 7.09 -1.04 9.72
CA LEU A 312 7.46 -1.31 11.10
C LEU A 312 7.54 -2.82 11.38
N LEU A 313 6.58 -3.61 10.88
CA LEU A 313 6.60 -5.07 10.97
C LEU A 313 7.83 -5.66 10.26
N HIS A 314 8.13 -5.18 9.05
CA HIS A 314 9.31 -5.61 8.30
C HIS A 314 10.61 -5.29 9.06
N ALA A 315 10.70 -4.09 9.64
CA ALA A 315 11.86 -3.73 10.48
C ALA A 315 11.98 -4.65 11.71
N GLY A 316 10.85 -5.05 12.29
CA GLY A 316 10.81 -6.05 13.37
C GLY A 316 11.37 -7.40 12.93
N ILE A 317 10.99 -7.88 11.74
CA ILE A 317 11.51 -9.14 11.15
C ILE A 317 13.03 -9.09 11.03
N HIS A 318 13.56 -8.01 10.46
CA HIS A 318 15.01 -7.85 10.21
C HIS A 318 15.82 -7.61 11.49
N ASN A 319 15.23 -7.05 12.53
CA ASN A 319 15.85 -6.87 13.84
C ASN A 319 15.55 -8.02 14.82
N LYS A 320 14.82 -9.06 14.39
CA LYS A 320 14.39 -10.19 15.21
C LYS A 320 13.68 -9.75 16.49
N THR A 321 12.86 -8.71 16.41
CA THR A 321 12.10 -8.16 17.54
C THR A 321 10.64 -7.98 17.15
N LYS A 322 9.74 -8.13 18.11
CA LYS A 322 8.32 -7.84 17.90
C LYS A 322 8.11 -6.35 18.04
N VAL A 323 7.53 -5.73 17.02
CA VAL A 323 7.13 -4.31 17.08
C VAL A 323 5.65 -4.24 17.39
N LYS A 324 5.32 -3.61 18.50
CA LYS A 324 3.96 -3.21 18.85
C LYS A 324 3.76 -1.74 18.48
N ILE A 325 2.67 -1.45 17.81
CA ILE A 325 2.29 -0.08 17.49
C ILE A 325 1.24 0.36 18.52
N HIS A 326 1.57 1.42 19.26
CA HIS A 326 0.65 2.09 20.15
C HIS A 326 0.14 3.35 19.46
N TYR A 327 -1.13 3.33 19.05
CA TYR A 327 -1.74 4.44 18.34
C TYR A 327 -2.17 5.53 19.32
N ILE A 328 -1.68 6.75 19.14
CA ILE A 328 -2.04 7.92 19.93
C ILE A 328 -2.74 8.94 19.04
N ASP A 329 -3.96 9.29 19.41
CA ASP A 329 -4.73 10.31 18.72
C ASP A 329 -4.13 11.70 19.01
N ALA A 330 -3.60 12.32 17.96
CA ALA A 330 -2.92 13.60 18.07
C ALA A 330 -3.85 14.74 18.56
N GLU A 331 -5.15 14.71 18.23
CA GLU A 331 -6.11 15.72 18.72
C GLU A 331 -6.43 15.52 20.21
N LYS A 332 -6.56 14.27 20.63
CA LYS A 332 -6.79 13.93 22.04
C LYS A 332 -5.57 14.20 22.91
N LEU A 333 -4.35 14.05 22.37
CA LEU A 333 -3.11 14.33 23.09
C LEU A 333 -3.02 15.78 23.59
N GLU A 334 -3.63 16.73 22.87
CA GLU A 334 -3.67 18.15 23.25
C GLU A 334 -4.46 18.41 24.54
N THR A 335 -5.43 17.56 24.86
CA THR A 335 -6.39 17.80 25.96
C THR A 335 -6.40 16.73 27.03
N GLN A 336 -5.83 15.54 26.75
CA GLN A 336 -5.87 14.38 27.64
C GLN A 336 -4.48 14.03 28.16
N SER A 337 -4.13 14.46 29.36
CA SER A 337 -2.79 14.29 29.94
C SER A 337 -2.34 12.84 30.09
N HIS A 338 -3.27 11.88 30.26
CA HIS A 338 -2.92 10.45 30.33
C HIS A 338 -2.28 9.92 29.04
N LEU A 339 -2.66 10.45 27.87
CA LEU A 339 -2.05 10.07 26.59
C LEU A 339 -0.58 10.50 26.52
N MET A 340 -0.21 11.57 27.22
CA MET A 340 1.20 11.96 27.36
C MET A 340 1.98 10.95 28.19
N ASP A 341 1.36 10.34 29.21
CA ASP A 341 2.00 9.28 29.99
C ASP A 341 2.10 7.97 29.20
N GLU A 342 1.12 7.67 28.35
CA GLU A 342 1.20 6.56 27.41
C GLU A 342 2.36 6.78 26.41
N LEU A 343 2.49 7.99 25.84
CA LEU A 343 3.58 8.37 24.94
C LEU A 343 4.96 8.16 25.60
N LYS A 344 5.11 8.58 26.88
CA LYS A 344 6.35 8.41 27.66
C LYS A 344 6.73 6.95 27.84
N SER A 345 5.75 6.06 27.91
CA SER A 345 5.97 4.62 28.12
C SER A 345 6.48 3.91 26.86
N CYS A 346 6.39 4.53 25.69
CA CYS A 346 6.84 3.95 24.42
C CYS A 346 8.35 4.07 24.24
N ASP A 347 8.94 3.15 23.47
CA ASP A 347 10.38 3.07 23.21
C ASP A 347 10.83 4.03 22.11
N ALA A 348 9.95 4.32 21.15
CA ALA A 348 10.21 5.20 20.03
C ALA A 348 8.94 5.93 19.60
N ILE A 349 9.07 7.04 18.88
CA ILE A 349 7.96 7.88 18.44
C ILE A 349 8.02 8.04 16.91
N LEU A 350 6.89 7.80 16.25
CA LEU A 350 6.70 8.00 14.82
C LEU A 350 5.54 8.97 14.58
N VAL A 351 5.79 10.02 13.80
CA VAL A 351 4.76 10.94 13.32
C VAL A 351 4.59 10.75 11.81
N PRO A 352 3.47 10.13 11.37
CA PRO A 352 3.23 9.82 9.97
C PRO A 352 2.80 11.04 9.17
N GLY A 353 2.76 10.86 7.84
CA GLY A 353 2.21 11.82 6.89
C GLY A 353 0.75 12.19 7.15
N GLY A 354 0.28 13.18 6.41
CA GLY A 354 -1.09 13.69 6.47
C GLY A 354 -1.21 15.07 5.84
N PHE A 355 -2.42 15.61 5.81
CA PHE A 355 -2.74 16.94 5.29
C PHE A 355 -3.62 17.72 6.28
N GLY A 356 -3.51 19.05 6.24
CA GLY A 356 -4.34 19.97 7.02
C GLY A 356 -3.94 20.08 8.50
N GLU A 357 -4.46 21.09 9.16
CA GLU A 357 -4.04 21.57 10.48
C GLU A 357 -4.45 20.66 11.65
N ARG A 358 -5.48 19.83 11.49
CA ARG A 358 -6.05 19.01 12.54
C ARG A 358 -5.00 18.09 13.19
N GLY A 359 -4.86 18.13 14.53
CA GLY A 359 -3.93 17.31 15.31
C GLY A 359 -2.45 17.72 15.19
N THR A 360 -2.13 18.89 14.61
CA THR A 360 -0.73 19.33 14.45
C THR A 360 -0.09 19.72 15.78
N VAL A 361 -0.86 20.29 16.71
CA VAL A 361 -0.35 20.66 18.05
C VAL A 361 0.07 19.42 18.81
N GLY A 362 -0.78 18.40 18.91
CA GLY A 362 -0.44 17.15 19.60
C GLY A 362 0.74 16.42 18.95
N LYS A 363 0.85 16.44 17.61
CA LYS A 363 2.03 15.92 16.91
C LYS A 363 3.29 16.68 17.30
N MET A 364 3.25 18.02 17.38
CA MET A 364 4.40 18.82 17.82
C MET A 364 4.76 18.57 19.27
N MET A 365 3.79 18.36 20.17
CA MET A 365 4.06 17.93 21.57
C MET A 365 4.83 16.61 21.62
N ALA A 366 4.46 15.64 20.78
CA ALA A 366 5.17 14.36 20.70
C ALA A 366 6.58 14.51 20.14
N ILE A 367 6.77 15.38 19.14
CA ILE A 367 8.09 15.70 18.55
C ILE A 367 9.00 16.38 19.58
N GLU A 368 8.49 17.38 20.30
CA GLU A 368 9.22 18.07 21.38
C GLU A 368 9.63 17.08 22.47
N TYR A 369 8.72 16.19 22.88
CA TYR A 369 9.05 15.16 23.86
C TYR A 369 10.17 14.24 23.36
N ALA A 370 10.08 13.75 22.11
CA ALA A 370 11.13 12.91 21.52
C ALA A 370 12.49 13.62 21.52
N ARG A 371 12.52 14.87 21.06
CA ARG A 371 13.73 15.69 20.98
C ARG A 371 14.37 15.96 22.35
N THR A 372 13.57 16.34 23.35
CA THR A 372 14.07 16.74 24.67
C THR A 372 14.40 15.56 25.59
N HIS A 373 13.87 14.37 25.31
CA HIS A 373 14.07 13.16 26.11
C HIS A 373 14.88 12.07 25.42
N ASN A 374 15.54 12.42 24.30
CA ASN A 374 16.37 11.48 23.54
C ASN A 374 15.66 10.19 23.12
N LYS A 375 14.34 10.26 22.84
CA LYS A 375 13.57 9.13 22.31
C LYS A 375 13.79 9.02 20.80
N PRO A 376 14.12 7.84 20.26
CA PRO A 376 14.19 7.65 18.81
C PRO A 376 12.95 8.19 18.12
N PHE A 377 13.14 9.04 17.10
CA PHE A 377 12.08 9.75 16.42
C PHE A 377 12.17 9.59 14.91
N LEU A 378 11.05 9.20 14.27
CA LEU A 378 10.88 9.20 12.82
C LEU A 378 9.71 10.09 12.42
N GLY A 379 9.99 11.15 11.64
CA GLY A 379 8.97 12.00 11.03
C GLY A 379 8.84 11.72 9.53
N ILE A 380 7.62 11.49 9.02
CA ILE A 380 7.38 11.20 7.61
C ILE A 380 6.49 12.30 7.02
N CYS A 381 6.90 12.92 5.92
CA CYS A 381 6.16 13.93 5.15
C CYS A 381 5.69 15.09 6.07
N LEU A 382 4.40 15.17 6.42
CA LEU A 382 3.92 16.15 7.42
C LEU A 382 4.68 16.04 8.75
N GLY A 383 5.10 14.84 9.14
CA GLY A 383 5.91 14.63 10.36
C GLY A 383 7.26 15.36 10.31
N MET A 384 7.90 15.42 9.15
CA MET A 384 9.10 16.23 8.95
C MET A 384 8.79 17.72 9.02
N GLN A 385 7.74 18.16 8.33
CA GLN A 385 7.35 19.57 8.32
C GLN A 385 7.06 20.07 9.73
N LEU A 386 6.35 19.28 10.55
CA LEU A 386 6.06 19.62 11.93
C LEU A 386 7.32 19.57 12.83
N ALA A 387 8.27 18.69 12.55
CA ALA A 387 9.55 18.68 13.26
C ALA A 387 10.37 19.95 13.01
N VAL A 388 10.37 20.45 11.78
CA VAL A 388 10.99 21.72 11.43
C VAL A 388 10.27 22.91 12.09
N ILE A 389 8.93 22.92 12.10
CA ILE A 389 8.14 23.98 12.76
C ILE A 389 8.37 23.97 14.27
N GLU A 390 8.32 22.80 14.91
CA GLU A 390 8.57 22.64 16.35
C GLU A 390 9.94 23.19 16.74
N TYR A 391 10.97 22.79 16.00
CA TYR A 391 12.34 23.22 16.24
C TYR A 391 12.51 24.73 16.07
N ALA A 392 11.94 25.30 15.04
CA ALA A 392 11.96 26.74 14.80
C ALA A 392 11.26 27.53 15.92
N ARG A 393 10.15 27.01 16.45
CA ARG A 393 9.42 27.66 17.55
C ARG A 393 10.16 27.54 18.88
N ASN A 394 10.54 26.35 19.24
CA ASN A 394 11.02 26.05 20.60
C ASN A 394 12.54 26.21 20.78
N VAL A 395 13.33 26.18 19.70
CA VAL A 395 14.78 26.36 19.75
C VAL A 395 15.22 27.71 19.20
N LEU A 396 14.66 28.15 18.07
CA LEU A 396 15.00 29.47 17.49
C LEU A 396 14.12 30.61 18.02
N GLY A 397 13.01 30.34 18.71
CA GLY A 397 12.07 31.36 19.21
C GLY A 397 11.29 32.09 18.11
N LEU A 398 11.14 31.48 16.93
CA LEU A 398 10.41 32.06 15.80
C LEU A 398 8.91 31.74 15.88
N GLU A 399 8.05 32.71 15.53
CA GLU A 399 6.64 32.43 15.25
C GLU A 399 6.50 31.77 13.88
N ALA A 400 7.04 30.54 13.74
CA ALA A 400 7.10 29.82 12.47
C ALA A 400 5.84 28.98 12.25
N ASN A 401 5.40 28.88 10.97
CA ASN A 401 4.28 28.03 10.61
C ASN A 401 4.39 27.53 9.16
N SER A 402 3.44 26.66 8.78
CA SER A 402 3.19 26.28 7.38
C SER A 402 2.16 27.23 6.77
N THR A 403 2.36 27.60 5.50
CA THR A 403 1.33 28.32 4.72
C THR A 403 0.10 27.47 4.43
N GLU A 404 0.14 26.15 4.68
CA GLU A 404 -1.03 25.28 4.66
C GLU A 404 -2.01 25.62 5.81
N PHE A 405 -1.48 25.97 6.98
CA PHE A 405 -2.27 26.22 8.20
C PHE A 405 -2.56 27.70 8.38
N ASP A 406 -1.57 28.55 8.12
CA ASP A 406 -1.68 30.00 8.20
C ASP A 406 -1.01 30.69 7.01
N ARG A 407 -1.81 31.12 6.04
CA ARG A 407 -1.32 31.82 4.84
C ARG A 407 -0.65 33.16 5.13
N LYS A 408 -0.86 33.73 6.32
CA LYS A 408 -0.34 35.03 6.73
C LYS A 408 0.78 34.95 7.74
N THR A 409 1.29 33.76 8.00
CA THR A 409 2.37 33.57 8.98
C THR A 409 3.57 34.47 8.67
N ALA A 410 4.13 35.09 9.72
CA ALA A 410 5.31 35.94 9.59
C ALA A 410 6.57 35.15 9.16
N ASN A 411 6.66 33.90 9.58
CA ASN A 411 7.76 32.99 9.24
C ASN A 411 7.24 31.74 8.53
N PRO A 412 7.04 31.79 7.19
CA PRO A 412 6.58 30.64 6.41
C PRO A 412 7.73 29.64 6.21
N ILE A 413 8.06 28.89 7.28
CA ILE A 413 9.17 27.93 7.26
C ILE A 413 8.83 26.69 6.40
N ILE A 414 7.53 26.39 6.29
CA ILE A 414 6.97 25.43 5.33
C ILE A 414 6.08 26.22 4.38
N GLY A 415 6.34 26.11 3.08
CA GLY A 415 5.64 26.88 2.05
C GLY A 415 5.13 26.01 0.91
N LEU A 416 4.16 26.54 0.17
CA LEU A 416 3.64 25.90 -1.03
C LEU A 416 4.73 25.85 -2.10
N ILE A 417 4.81 24.72 -2.80
CA ILE A 417 5.65 24.61 -4.02
C ILE A 417 4.99 25.48 -5.09
N THR A 418 5.69 26.51 -5.55
CA THR A 418 5.22 27.39 -6.63
C THR A 418 5.72 26.96 -8.00
N GLU A 419 6.86 26.25 -8.05
CA GLU A 419 7.48 25.76 -9.27
C GLU A 419 8.01 24.34 -9.06
N TRP A 420 7.69 23.40 -9.96
CA TRP A 420 8.26 22.05 -9.93
C TRP A 420 8.38 21.49 -11.35
N PHE A 421 9.25 20.48 -11.52
CA PHE A 421 9.34 19.74 -12.77
C PHE A 421 8.45 18.51 -12.71
N ASP A 422 7.60 18.32 -13.74
CA ASP A 422 6.76 17.13 -13.87
C ASP A 422 7.56 15.88 -14.32
N GLU A 423 6.87 14.77 -14.49
CA GLU A 423 7.46 13.49 -14.90
C GLU A 423 8.20 13.57 -16.25
N LYS A 424 7.81 14.49 -17.13
CA LYS A 424 8.43 14.72 -18.44
C LYS A 424 9.62 15.69 -18.38
N GLY A 425 9.88 16.28 -17.21
CA GLY A 425 10.93 17.29 -17.02
C GLY A 425 10.51 18.68 -17.48
N GLU A 426 9.20 18.96 -17.64
CA GLU A 426 8.67 20.27 -17.97
C GLU A 426 8.44 21.08 -16.69
N LEU A 427 8.84 22.37 -16.69
CA LEU A 427 8.62 23.28 -15.57
C LEU A 427 7.14 23.62 -15.46
N GLN A 428 6.52 23.23 -14.36
CA GLN A 428 5.16 23.59 -14.01
C GLN A 428 5.20 24.79 -13.05
N ILE A 429 4.38 25.80 -13.30
CA ILE A 429 4.24 26.99 -12.46
C ILE A 429 2.84 27.02 -11.89
N ARG A 430 2.73 27.24 -10.59
CA ARG A 430 1.46 27.29 -9.87
C ARG A 430 1.13 28.72 -9.47
N SER A 431 -0.14 29.11 -9.67
CA SER A 431 -0.77 30.26 -9.06
C SER A 431 -1.68 29.80 -7.91
N ASP A 432 -2.02 30.72 -7.00
CA ASP A 432 -2.95 30.46 -5.87
C ASP A 432 -4.35 30.00 -6.31
N ASP A 433 -4.73 30.25 -7.57
CA ASP A 433 -6.01 29.88 -8.17
C ASP A 433 -5.99 28.54 -8.91
N SER A 434 -4.86 27.80 -8.89
CA SER A 434 -4.75 26.51 -9.59
C SER A 434 -5.56 25.43 -8.87
N ASP A 435 -6.18 24.51 -9.64
CA ASP A 435 -6.88 23.34 -9.09
C ASP A 435 -5.98 22.53 -8.16
N LEU A 436 -6.53 22.04 -7.05
CA LEU A 436 -5.80 21.24 -6.07
C LEU A 436 -5.38 19.87 -6.62
N GLY A 437 -6.02 19.38 -7.69
CA GLY A 437 -5.67 18.16 -8.38
C GLY A 437 -4.47 18.35 -9.32
N GLY A 438 -3.49 17.42 -9.28
CA GLY A 438 -2.35 17.42 -10.20
C GLY A 438 -1.19 18.38 -9.85
N THR A 439 -1.20 18.96 -8.64
CA THR A 439 -0.21 19.95 -8.19
C THR A 439 0.71 19.45 -7.06
N MET A 440 0.72 18.14 -6.82
CA MET A 440 1.60 17.51 -5.82
C MET A 440 2.88 17.00 -6.47
N ARG A 441 3.97 16.99 -5.71
CA ARG A 441 5.09 16.09 -6.01
C ARG A 441 4.62 14.67 -5.72
N LEU A 442 4.53 13.87 -6.76
CA LEU A 442 4.03 12.50 -6.71
C LEU A 442 5.06 11.53 -7.29
N GLY A 443 5.06 10.30 -6.72
CA GLY A 443 5.86 9.21 -7.23
C GLY A 443 7.34 9.33 -6.90
N LYS A 444 8.13 8.54 -7.61
CA LYS A 444 9.57 8.37 -7.39
C LYS A 444 10.34 9.62 -7.75
N GLN A 445 11.11 10.14 -6.80
CA GLN A 445 12.01 11.27 -6.97
C GLN A 445 13.41 10.90 -6.48
N GLU A 446 14.42 11.44 -7.16
CA GLU A 446 15.81 11.28 -6.76
C GLU A 446 16.20 12.35 -5.72
N ALA A 447 16.84 11.91 -4.62
CA ALA A 447 17.41 12.76 -3.60
C ALA A 447 18.90 12.50 -3.44
N LYS A 448 19.68 13.55 -3.20
CA LYS A 448 21.11 13.52 -2.88
C LYS A 448 21.29 13.67 -1.37
N LEU A 449 21.91 12.70 -0.74
CA LEU A 449 22.21 12.73 0.68
C LEU A 449 23.55 13.39 0.96
N VAL A 450 23.63 14.13 2.06
CA VAL A 450 24.88 14.69 2.55
C VAL A 450 25.75 13.54 3.04
N THR A 451 26.92 13.36 2.42
CA THR A 451 27.80 12.18 2.62
C THR A 451 28.16 11.92 4.09
N SER A 452 28.29 12.98 4.90
CA SER A 452 28.61 12.87 6.33
C SER A 452 27.42 12.58 7.22
N SER A 453 26.19 12.66 6.69
CA SER A 453 24.94 12.50 7.46
C SER A 453 24.77 11.09 8.02
N HIS A 454 23.98 10.97 9.08
CA HIS A 454 23.55 9.68 9.62
C HIS A 454 22.66 8.96 8.59
N LEU A 455 21.81 9.71 7.90
CA LEU A 455 20.92 9.17 6.87
C LEU A 455 21.70 8.51 5.71
N ALA A 456 22.80 9.15 5.21
CA ALA A 456 23.63 8.55 4.16
C ALA A 456 24.28 7.23 4.60
N LYS A 457 24.67 7.13 5.88
CA LYS A 457 25.22 5.89 6.47
C LYS A 457 24.15 4.80 6.56
N ILE A 458 22.91 5.15 6.92
CA ILE A 458 21.77 4.22 7.00
C ILE A 458 21.46 3.63 5.63
N TYR A 459 21.40 4.47 4.58
CA TYR A 459 21.14 3.99 3.21
C TYR A 459 22.35 3.31 2.56
N GLY A 460 23.55 3.60 3.05
CA GLY A 460 24.79 3.13 2.42
C GLY A 460 25.02 3.73 1.02
N ALA A 461 24.41 4.89 0.73
CA ALA A 461 24.41 5.54 -0.57
C ALA A 461 24.33 7.06 -0.43
N ASN A 462 24.84 7.79 -1.42
CA ASN A 462 24.75 9.26 -1.49
C ASN A 462 23.61 9.73 -2.40
N THR A 463 22.94 8.82 -3.10
CA THR A 463 21.77 9.09 -3.94
C THR A 463 20.74 8.02 -3.69
N ILE A 464 19.51 8.43 -3.44
CA ILE A 464 18.38 7.55 -3.19
C ILE A 464 17.20 7.92 -4.08
N ASN A 465 16.27 6.97 -4.23
CA ASN A 465 15.03 7.18 -4.95
C ASN A 465 13.88 6.78 -4.04
N GLU A 466 13.04 7.76 -3.69
CA GLU A 466 11.91 7.55 -2.79
C GLU A 466 10.63 8.15 -3.36
N ARG A 467 9.46 7.72 -2.88
CA ARG A 467 8.17 8.20 -3.36
C ARG A 467 7.67 9.37 -2.55
N HIS A 468 7.06 10.32 -3.23
CA HIS A 468 6.53 11.55 -2.67
C HIS A 468 5.02 11.65 -2.85
N ARG A 469 4.37 12.35 -1.91
CA ARG A 469 2.96 12.73 -1.97
C ARG A 469 2.71 13.97 -1.11
N HIS A 470 3.10 15.15 -1.61
CA HIS A 470 2.96 16.41 -0.85
C HIS A 470 2.95 17.65 -1.75
N ARG A 471 2.45 18.77 -1.21
CA ARG A 471 2.36 20.07 -1.86
C ARG A 471 3.26 21.12 -1.23
N TYR A 472 3.63 20.93 0.03
CA TYR A 472 4.36 21.90 0.83
C TYR A 472 5.77 21.39 1.08
N GLU A 473 6.72 22.33 1.12
CA GLU A 473 8.15 22.06 1.26
C GLU A 473 8.77 22.98 2.30
N MET A 474 9.89 22.57 2.87
CA MET A 474 10.71 23.43 3.71
C MET A 474 11.27 24.60 2.89
N ASN A 475 11.17 25.83 3.43
CA ASN A 475 11.68 27.04 2.81
C ASN A 475 13.19 27.15 3.06
N ASN A 476 13.96 27.12 1.98
CA ASN A 476 15.45 27.11 2.01
C ASN A 476 16.06 28.34 2.72
N ARG A 477 15.30 29.44 2.92
CA ARG A 477 15.78 30.62 3.67
C ARG A 477 16.09 30.32 5.13
N TYR A 478 15.51 29.25 5.68
CA TYR A 478 15.68 28.88 7.08
C TYR A 478 16.73 27.79 7.30
N ILE A 479 17.41 27.32 6.25
CA ILE A 479 18.45 26.29 6.36
C ILE A 479 19.57 26.75 7.30
N GLU A 480 20.18 27.89 7.02
CA GLU A 480 21.33 28.37 7.81
C GLU A 480 20.98 28.60 9.29
N PRO A 481 19.89 29.27 9.67
CA PRO A 481 19.50 29.39 11.08
C PRO A 481 19.26 28.05 11.78
N LEU A 482 18.65 27.08 11.10
CA LEU A 482 18.38 25.77 11.67
C LEU A 482 19.67 24.97 11.87
N GLU A 483 20.59 25.01 10.90
CA GLU A 483 21.88 24.30 11.01
C GLU A 483 22.79 24.90 12.10
N GLN A 484 22.79 26.22 12.26
CA GLN A 484 23.52 26.89 13.34
C GLN A 484 22.98 26.49 14.73
N ALA A 485 21.68 26.18 14.83
CA ALA A 485 21.06 25.74 16.06
C ALA A 485 21.16 24.23 16.32
N GLY A 486 21.67 23.43 15.35
CA GLY A 486 21.90 21.98 15.50
C GLY A 486 20.97 21.06 14.70
N MET A 487 19.97 21.57 13.96
CA MET A 487 19.21 20.78 13.02
C MET A 487 19.96 20.71 11.68
N LYS A 488 20.43 19.55 11.29
CA LYS A 488 21.20 19.35 10.06
C LYS A 488 20.31 18.96 8.90
N ILE A 489 20.55 19.53 7.73
CA ILE A 489 19.95 19.06 6.50
C ILE A 489 20.75 17.85 6.03
N SER A 490 20.10 16.71 5.91
CA SER A 490 20.73 15.43 5.53
C SER A 490 20.48 15.00 4.09
N GLY A 491 19.56 15.66 3.38
CA GLY A 491 19.28 15.36 1.98
C GLY A 491 18.56 16.48 1.24
N TYR A 492 18.81 16.53 -0.08
CA TYR A 492 18.21 17.51 -0.99
C TYR A 492 17.68 16.82 -2.25
N SER A 493 16.59 17.34 -2.82
CA SER A 493 16.13 16.89 -4.14
C SER A 493 17.19 17.13 -5.21
N ALA A 494 17.39 16.14 -6.09
CA ALA A 494 18.47 16.19 -7.08
C ALA A 494 18.31 17.33 -8.11
N LYS A 495 17.07 17.73 -8.40
CA LYS A 495 16.76 18.70 -9.46
C LYS A 495 16.53 20.13 -8.94
N GLN A 496 15.91 20.30 -7.77
CA GLN A 496 15.38 21.58 -7.30
C GLN A 496 16.06 22.11 -6.04
N ASN A 497 16.98 21.32 -5.45
CA ASN A 497 17.65 21.63 -4.19
C ASN A 497 16.67 21.90 -3.01
N LEU A 498 15.51 21.24 -3.02
CA LEU A 498 14.55 21.27 -1.93
C LEU A 498 15.04 20.34 -0.81
N VAL A 499 14.73 20.69 0.44
CA VAL A 499 15.11 19.87 1.59
C VAL A 499 14.26 18.61 1.65
N GLU A 500 14.91 17.44 1.59
CA GLU A 500 14.27 16.12 1.61
C GLU A 500 14.35 15.44 2.97
N SER A 501 15.30 15.83 3.80
CA SER A 501 15.47 15.22 5.12
C SER A 501 16.26 16.09 6.08
N VAL A 502 15.93 15.94 7.36
CA VAL A 502 16.62 16.61 8.48
C VAL A 502 16.99 15.61 9.57
N GLU A 503 18.04 15.89 10.31
CA GLU A 503 18.49 15.12 11.48
C GLU A 503 19.01 16.05 12.57
N LEU A 504 19.02 15.62 13.84
CA LEU A 504 19.54 16.42 14.96
C LEU A 504 20.91 15.93 15.41
N ASP A 505 21.87 16.86 15.46
CA ASP A 505 23.17 16.63 16.08
C ASP A 505 23.03 16.31 17.57
N GLY A 506 23.80 15.32 18.05
CA GLY A 506 23.83 14.94 19.47
C GLY A 506 22.61 14.16 19.96
N HIS A 507 21.57 13.98 19.13
CA HIS A 507 20.45 13.12 19.46
C HIS A 507 20.76 11.65 19.08
N PRO A 508 20.40 10.65 19.89
CA PRO A 508 20.68 9.24 19.60
C PRO A 508 20.15 8.78 18.25
N TRP A 509 18.92 9.16 17.92
CA TRP A 509 18.31 8.92 16.61
C TRP A 509 17.10 9.84 16.39
N PHE A 510 17.26 10.90 15.62
CA PHE A 510 16.18 11.82 15.25
C PHE A 510 16.32 12.12 13.77
N ILE A 511 15.44 11.54 12.96
CA ILE A 511 15.44 11.72 11.51
C ILE A 511 14.02 12.00 11.06
N ALA A 512 13.88 12.98 10.18
CA ALA A 512 12.62 13.23 9.52
C ALA A 512 12.81 13.43 8.01
N VAL A 513 11.89 12.88 7.21
CA VAL A 513 11.99 12.82 5.76
C VAL A 513 10.71 13.34 5.10
N GLN A 514 10.86 14.05 3.96
CA GLN A 514 9.74 14.60 3.21
C GLN A 514 9.04 13.54 2.36
N TYR A 515 9.76 12.53 1.95
CA TYR A 515 9.26 11.39 1.18
C TYR A 515 8.61 10.33 2.07
N HIS A 516 8.05 9.29 1.43
CA HIS A 516 7.32 8.19 2.05
C HIS A 516 8.10 6.87 1.92
N PRO A 517 9.05 6.57 2.83
CA PRO A 517 9.87 5.36 2.75
C PRO A 517 9.06 4.07 2.99
N GLU A 518 7.88 4.19 3.59
CA GLU A 518 6.97 3.07 3.83
C GLU A 518 6.49 2.41 2.55
N PHE A 519 6.37 3.15 1.43
CA PHE A 519 5.89 2.61 0.16
C PHE A 519 6.90 1.67 -0.52
N THR A 520 8.18 1.74 -0.15
CA THR A 520 9.24 0.91 -0.73
C THR A 520 9.68 -0.23 0.19
N SER A 521 9.13 -0.32 1.38
CA SER A 521 9.41 -1.40 2.35
C SER A 521 8.83 -2.74 1.90
N SER A 522 9.59 -3.82 2.09
CA SER A 522 9.14 -5.18 1.77
C SER A 522 9.51 -6.17 2.88
N PRO A 523 8.77 -7.28 3.06
CA PRO A 523 9.06 -8.26 4.11
C PRO A 523 10.43 -8.92 3.93
N ARG A 524 10.85 -9.14 2.68
CA ARG A 524 12.11 -9.82 2.32
C ARG A 524 13.34 -8.93 2.40
N GLY A 525 13.19 -7.62 2.16
CA GLY A 525 14.29 -6.65 2.14
C GLY A 525 14.29 -5.67 3.31
N GLY A 526 13.15 -5.47 3.96
CA GLY A 526 12.94 -4.38 4.89
C GLY A 526 12.99 -3.02 4.18
N HIS A 527 13.27 -1.98 4.96
CA HIS A 527 13.67 -0.66 4.47
C HIS A 527 14.77 -0.13 5.39
N PRO A 528 15.88 0.40 4.87
CA PRO A 528 17.04 0.76 5.71
C PRO A 528 16.68 1.76 6.82
N LEU A 529 15.85 2.76 6.52
CA LEU A 529 15.44 3.77 7.50
C LEU A 529 14.63 3.17 8.65
N PHE A 530 13.62 2.33 8.35
CA PHE A 530 12.82 1.66 9.37
C PHE A 530 13.62 0.63 10.16
N ASN A 531 14.51 -0.11 9.49
CA ASN A 531 15.40 -1.06 10.17
C ASN A 531 16.31 -0.35 11.18
N SER A 532 16.88 0.81 10.80
CA SER A 532 17.72 1.63 11.69
C SER A 532 16.91 2.25 12.83
N PHE A 533 15.68 2.71 12.56
CA PHE A 533 14.79 3.28 13.57
C PHE A 533 14.46 2.27 14.68
N ILE A 534 14.05 1.06 14.31
CA ILE A 534 13.77 -0.01 15.30
C ILE A 534 15.05 -0.46 16.01
N LYS A 535 16.19 -0.53 15.32
CA LYS A 535 17.48 -0.83 15.95
C LYS A 535 17.83 0.21 17.01
N ALA A 536 17.64 1.49 16.74
CA ALA A 536 17.87 2.57 17.72
C ALA A 536 16.95 2.43 18.93
N ALA A 537 15.66 2.08 18.73
CA ALA A 537 14.73 1.83 19.82
C ALA A 537 15.19 0.66 20.73
N ILE A 538 15.69 -0.44 20.14
CA ILE A 538 16.26 -1.57 20.88
C ILE A 538 17.49 -1.15 21.70
N ASP A 539 18.36 -0.33 21.11
CA ASP A 539 19.59 0.10 21.77
C ASP A 539 19.32 1.10 22.91
N CYS A 540 18.25 1.89 22.82
CA CYS A 540 17.82 2.80 23.89
C CYS A 540 17.10 2.09 25.07
N GLN A 541 16.65 0.84 24.92
CA GLN A 541 16.11 0.04 26.03
C GLN A 541 17.19 -0.54 26.96
N LYS A 542 18.45 -0.63 26.45
CA LYS A 542 19.59 -1.18 27.19
C LYS A 542 20.22 -0.14 28.11
#